data_51818a43edd0eac58d4caf6f11bdd46b
#
_entry.id   51818a43edd0eac58d4caf6f11bdd46b
#
_cell.length_a   1.000
_cell.length_b   1.000
_cell.length_c   1.000
_cell.angle_alpha   90.00
_cell.angle_beta   90.00
_cell.angle_gamma   90.00
#
_symmetry.space_group_name_H-M   'P 1'
#
loop_
_entity.id
_entity.type
_entity.pdbx_description
1 polymer ?
#
loop_
_entity_poly.entity_id
_entity_poly.type
_entity_poly.pdbx_seq_one_letter_code
_entity_poly.pdbx_strand_id
1 'polypeptide(L)'
;MSKIKLVAASGGGSVAFEGPASLGSDKVIKFPNSPNVPIQTIHKDYRAFFSTAALIPLDDTIPQNTEGAEVFTQAITPTATSSKILITVVLNIANDNASNLHVAALFRDSVANAIAAGWAKTISANAPNSPMVINFLDSPSTTSAVTYKVRIGYSANSASTVQVNGGSGARYLGGALASGMTLMEISA
;
A
#
# COMPACT_ATOMS: atom_id res chain seq x y z
N MET A 1 -24.57 -19.86 37.32
CA MET A 1 -24.34 -18.80 36.33
C MET A 1 -22.95 -18.99 35.76
N SER A 2 -22.82 -19.30 34.49
CA SER A 2 -21.50 -19.45 33.84
C SER A 2 -21.06 -18.08 33.33
N LYS A 3 -19.91 -17.60 33.79
CA LYS A 3 -19.32 -16.32 33.36
C LYS A 3 -18.03 -16.59 32.59
N ILE A 4 -17.88 -15.99 31.42
CA ILE A 4 -16.58 -15.86 30.73
C ILE A 4 -16.01 -14.52 31.14
N LYS A 5 -14.93 -14.55 31.91
CA LYS A 5 -14.22 -13.34 32.34
C LYS A 5 -13.01 -13.10 31.43
N LEU A 6 -13.03 -12.01 30.69
CA LEU A 6 -11.85 -11.53 29.98
C LEU A 6 -11.08 -10.58 30.91
N VAL A 7 -9.88 -10.96 31.33
CA VAL A 7 -9.02 -10.16 32.22
C VAL A 7 -7.95 -9.51 31.36
N ALA A 8 -7.80 -8.18 31.46
CA ALA A 8 -6.69 -7.47 30.85
C ALA A 8 -5.37 -7.94 31.47
N ALA A 9 -4.33 -8.09 30.67
CA ALA A 9 -3.00 -8.58 31.11
C ALA A 9 -2.29 -7.65 32.09
N SER A 10 -2.71 -6.38 32.19
CA SER A 10 -2.22 -5.42 33.19
C SER A 10 -3.24 -4.28 33.37
N GLY A 11 -3.38 -3.78 34.61
CA GLY A 11 -4.07 -2.53 34.89
C GLY A 11 -5.57 -2.59 35.21
N GLY A 12 -6.05 -3.70 35.72
CA GLY A 12 -7.26 -3.66 36.58
C GLY A 12 -8.58 -3.30 35.90
N GLY A 13 -8.97 -3.99 34.87
CA GLY A 13 -10.35 -3.98 34.37
C GLY A 13 -10.75 -5.36 33.83
N SER A 14 -12.01 -5.75 34.01
CA SER A 14 -12.55 -6.98 33.41
C SER A 14 -13.83 -6.67 32.67
N VAL A 15 -13.98 -7.24 31.47
CA VAL A 15 -15.26 -7.26 30.75
C VAL A 15 -15.88 -8.64 30.98
N ALA A 16 -17.12 -8.67 31.51
CA ALA A 16 -17.87 -9.89 31.69
C ALA A 16 -19.11 -9.90 30.80
N PHE A 17 -19.33 -11.02 30.10
CA PHE A 17 -20.61 -11.30 29.46
C PHE A 17 -21.48 -12.07 30.45
N GLU A 18 -22.57 -11.46 30.92
CA GLU A 18 -23.54 -12.14 31.79
C GLU A 18 -24.71 -12.61 30.93
N GLY A 19 -24.95 -13.92 30.99
CA GLY A 19 -26.20 -14.47 30.47
C GLY A 19 -27.36 -14.24 31.44
N PRO A 20 -28.62 -14.18 30.97
CA PRO A 20 -29.78 -14.13 31.85
C PRO A 20 -29.84 -15.37 32.79
N ALA A 21 -30.49 -15.19 33.95
CA ALA A 21 -30.51 -16.20 35.05
C ALA A 21 -31.14 -17.54 34.65
N SER A 22 -31.95 -17.58 33.58
CA SER A 22 -32.43 -18.81 32.97
C SER A 22 -32.52 -18.66 31.46
N LEU A 23 -31.92 -19.59 30.71
CA LEU A 23 -32.04 -19.72 29.27
C LEU A 23 -32.74 -21.06 29.01
N GLY A 24 -33.86 -21.03 28.31
CA GLY A 24 -34.59 -22.23 27.90
C GLY A 24 -33.84 -23.10 26.87
N SER A 25 -32.68 -22.63 26.38
CA SER A 25 -31.75 -23.34 25.48
C SER A 25 -30.40 -22.61 25.46
N ASP A 26 -29.34 -23.32 25.11
CA ASP A 26 -28.01 -22.73 24.90
C ASP A 26 -28.07 -21.59 23.87
N LYS A 27 -27.54 -20.44 24.24
CA LYS A 27 -27.35 -19.32 23.34
C LYS A 27 -25.88 -19.24 22.93
N VAL A 28 -25.65 -19.35 21.64
CA VAL A 28 -24.31 -19.24 21.07
C VAL A 28 -24.13 -17.83 20.56
N ILE A 29 -23.19 -17.09 21.14
CA ILE A 29 -22.71 -15.84 20.54
C ILE A 29 -21.74 -16.26 19.44
N LYS A 30 -22.21 -16.22 18.21
CA LYS A 30 -21.34 -16.39 17.05
C LYS A 30 -20.78 -15.04 16.68
N PHE A 31 -19.48 -14.86 16.80
CA PHE A 31 -18.82 -13.79 16.07
C PHE A 31 -18.94 -14.11 14.57
N PRO A 32 -19.38 -13.17 13.74
CA PRO A 32 -19.47 -13.46 12.31
C PRO A 32 -18.09 -13.89 11.81
N ASN A 33 -18.02 -15.09 11.28
CA ASN A 33 -16.86 -15.54 10.50
C ASN A 33 -17.04 -14.91 9.11
N SER A 34 -16.98 -13.58 9.06
CA SER A 34 -17.12 -12.85 7.81
C SER A 34 -15.80 -12.93 7.04
N PRO A 35 -15.82 -13.44 5.81
CA PRO A 35 -14.70 -13.22 4.91
C PRO A 35 -14.48 -11.71 4.70
N ASN A 36 -13.29 -11.32 4.37
CA ASN A 36 -12.89 -9.94 4.08
C ASN A 36 -12.89 -8.99 5.30
N VAL A 37 -12.60 -9.51 6.50
CA VAL A 37 -12.38 -8.67 7.69
C VAL A 37 -10.93 -8.19 7.72
N PRO A 38 -10.66 -6.89 7.91
CA PRO A 38 -9.31 -6.40 8.15
C PRO A 38 -8.71 -7.01 9.43
N ILE A 39 -7.52 -7.62 9.31
CA ILE A 39 -6.80 -8.26 10.42
C ILE A 39 -5.73 -7.32 10.97
N GLN A 40 -4.95 -6.73 10.07
CA GLN A 40 -3.91 -5.76 10.40
C GLN A 40 -3.77 -4.72 9.29
N THR A 41 -3.31 -3.54 9.67
CA THR A 41 -3.01 -2.46 8.71
C THR A 41 -1.64 -1.87 9.05
N ILE A 42 -0.79 -1.75 8.04
CA ILE A 42 0.52 -1.13 8.13
C ILE A 42 0.57 0.01 7.11
N HIS A 43 1.05 1.18 7.54
CA HIS A 43 1.21 2.33 6.67
C HIS A 43 2.67 2.78 6.61
N LYS A 44 3.14 3.01 5.38
CA LYS A 44 4.42 3.68 5.09
C LYS A 44 4.15 5.11 4.70
N ASP A 45 4.50 6.04 5.57
CA ASP A 45 4.56 7.47 5.25
C ASP A 45 5.90 7.78 4.56
N TYR A 46 5.86 8.47 3.43
CA TYR A 46 7.04 8.88 2.68
C TYR A 46 6.96 10.37 2.34
N ARG A 47 7.80 11.18 2.98
CA ARG A 47 7.84 12.65 2.85
C ARG A 47 9.13 13.18 2.23
N ALA A 48 10.10 12.30 1.99
CA ALA A 48 11.34 12.72 1.34
C ALA A 48 11.08 13.15 -0.11
N PHE A 49 11.85 14.11 -0.57
CA PHE A 49 11.95 14.39 -2.00
C PHE A 49 12.73 13.25 -2.67
N PHE A 50 12.22 12.80 -3.79
CA PHE A 50 12.87 11.78 -4.61
C PHE A 50 12.85 12.25 -6.07
N SER A 51 13.91 11.96 -6.82
CA SER A 51 14.04 12.31 -8.21
C SER A 51 14.77 11.24 -8.98
N THR A 52 14.32 10.90 -10.17
CA THR A 52 14.94 9.89 -11.02
C THR A 52 14.72 10.17 -12.50
N ALA A 53 15.74 9.84 -13.31
CA ALA A 53 15.66 9.77 -14.76
C ALA A 53 15.67 8.32 -15.27
N ALA A 54 15.18 7.39 -14.45
CA ALA A 54 15.03 6.00 -14.85
C ALA A 54 13.79 5.81 -15.73
N LEU A 55 13.86 4.86 -16.65
CA LEU A 55 12.80 4.54 -17.60
C LEU A 55 11.93 3.39 -17.06
N ILE A 56 10.62 3.50 -17.19
CA ILE A 56 9.68 2.39 -17.26
C ILE A 56 8.92 2.53 -18.57
N PRO A 57 9.13 1.66 -19.57
CA PRO A 57 8.43 1.75 -20.84
C PRO A 57 6.91 1.73 -20.64
N LEU A 58 6.20 2.54 -21.43
CA LEU A 58 4.75 2.48 -21.53
C LEU A 58 4.41 1.78 -22.85
N ASP A 59 4.46 0.48 -22.82
CA ASP A 59 4.20 -0.43 -23.96
C ASP A 59 3.34 -1.63 -23.47
N ASP A 60 3.22 -2.67 -24.26
CA ASP A 60 2.45 -3.88 -23.92
C ASP A 60 3.33 -4.95 -23.23
N THR A 61 4.38 -4.54 -22.52
CA THR A 61 5.18 -5.43 -21.68
C THR A 61 4.93 -5.15 -20.18
N ILE A 62 5.05 -6.21 -19.36
CA ILE A 62 4.93 -6.05 -17.91
C ILE A 62 6.20 -5.35 -17.40
N PRO A 63 6.08 -4.24 -16.64
CA PRO A 63 7.24 -3.59 -16.04
C PRO A 63 8.09 -4.55 -15.22
N GLN A 64 9.42 -4.47 -15.40
CA GLN A 64 10.39 -5.33 -14.74
C GLN A 64 11.01 -4.66 -13.51
N ASN A 65 11.44 -5.46 -12.54
CA ASN A 65 12.08 -4.93 -11.31
C ASN A 65 13.45 -4.28 -11.56
N THR A 66 13.96 -4.35 -12.78
CA THR A 66 15.16 -3.65 -13.27
C THR A 66 14.84 -2.28 -13.87
N GLU A 67 13.57 -1.99 -14.13
CA GLU A 67 13.11 -0.74 -14.71
C GLU A 67 12.72 0.25 -13.63
N GLY A 68 12.76 1.55 -13.96
CA GLY A 68 12.49 2.62 -13.02
C GLY A 68 13.45 2.64 -11.84
N ALA A 69 13.14 3.46 -10.84
CA ALA A 69 13.88 3.54 -9.59
C ALA A 69 12.95 3.28 -8.40
N GLU A 70 13.44 2.56 -7.40
CA GLU A 70 12.68 2.27 -6.18
C GLU A 70 12.57 3.53 -5.32
N VAL A 71 11.34 3.89 -4.94
CA VAL A 71 11.04 5.06 -4.10
C VAL A 71 10.96 4.67 -2.64
N PHE A 72 10.16 3.65 -2.34
CA PHE A 72 9.99 3.10 -1.00
C PHE A 72 9.46 1.67 -1.03
N THR A 73 9.59 1.03 0.11
CA THR A 73 9.18 -0.35 0.33
C THR A 73 8.52 -0.49 1.70
N GLN A 74 7.62 -1.48 1.82
CA GLN A 74 6.98 -1.85 3.08
C GLN A 74 6.73 -3.34 3.12
N ALA A 75 7.04 -3.97 4.26
CA ALA A 75 6.77 -5.38 4.49
C ALA A 75 5.52 -5.56 5.37
N ILE A 76 4.86 -6.70 5.18
CA ILE A 76 3.78 -7.22 6.03
C ILE A 76 3.95 -8.73 6.18
N THR A 77 3.61 -9.27 7.36
CA THR A 77 3.63 -10.73 7.60
C THR A 77 2.19 -11.21 7.72
N PRO A 78 1.65 -11.91 6.70
CA PRO A 78 0.28 -12.40 6.75
C PRO A 78 0.09 -13.45 7.86
N THR A 79 -1.08 -13.45 8.47
CA THR A 79 -1.42 -14.38 9.56
C THR A 79 -1.88 -15.74 9.07
N ALA A 80 -2.35 -15.83 7.82
CA ALA A 80 -2.76 -17.07 7.19
C ALA A 80 -2.36 -17.10 5.70
N THR A 81 -2.14 -18.30 5.15
CA THR A 81 -1.82 -18.48 3.73
C THR A 81 -2.99 -18.13 2.81
N SER A 82 -4.22 -18.14 3.33
CA SER A 82 -5.42 -17.70 2.60
C SER A 82 -5.63 -16.18 2.63
N SER A 83 -4.96 -15.45 3.53
CA SER A 83 -5.10 -14.00 3.66
C SER A 83 -4.77 -13.28 2.35
N LYS A 84 -5.48 -12.20 2.11
CA LYS A 84 -5.21 -11.27 1.00
C LYS A 84 -4.66 -9.96 1.53
N ILE A 85 -3.86 -9.28 0.73
CA ILE A 85 -3.32 -7.98 1.08
C ILE A 85 -3.89 -6.93 0.13
N LEU A 86 -4.74 -6.04 0.66
CA LEU A 86 -5.15 -4.85 -0.06
C LEU A 86 -4.04 -3.80 0.05
N ILE A 87 -3.54 -3.39 -1.10
CA ILE A 87 -2.44 -2.45 -1.23
C ILE A 87 -2.99 -1.17 -1.84
N THR A 88 -2.81 -0.05 -1.15
CA THR A 88 -3.11 1.28 -1.67
C THR A 88 -1.84 2.11 -1.65
N VAL A 89 -1.38 2.51 -2.83
CA VAL A 89 -0.25 3.42 -3.01
C VAL A 89 -0.77 4.77 -3.45
N VAL A 90 -0.30 5.84 -2.82
CA VAL A 90 -0.57 7.23 -3.22
C VAL A 90 0.76 7.92 -3.45
N LEU A 91 0.94 8.49 -4.64
CA LEU A 91 2.16 9.17 -5.05
C LEU A 91 1.85 10.58 -5.51
N ASN A 92 2.47 11.57 -4.88
CA ASN A 92 2.48 12.94 -5.36
C ASN A 92 3.64 13.10 -6.34
N ILE A 93 3.37 12.97 -7.62
CA ILE A 93 4.38 12.95 -8.68
C ILE A 93 4.37 14.26 -9.47
N ALA A 94 5.55 14.71 -9.85
CA ALA A 94 5.78 15.74 -10.86
C ALA A 94 6.77 15.22 -11.90
N ASN A 95 6.82 15.88 -13.05
CA ASN A 95 7.81 15.64 -14.09
C ASN A 95 8.36 16.99 -14.57
N ASP A 96 9.64 17.06 -14.86
CA ASP A 96 10.31 18.28 -15.29
C ASP A 96 9.93 18.73 -16.71
N ASN A 97 9.29 17.85 -17.47
CA ASN A 97 8.88 18.11 -18.83
C ASN A 97 7.36 18.02 -19.00
N ALA A 98 6.74 19.07 -19.53
CA ALA A 98 5.32 19.06 -19.87
C ALA A 98 5.01 18.02 -20.95
N SER A 99 3.82 17.45 -20.89
CA SER A 99 3.35 16.43 -21.80
C SER A 99 4.02 15.06 -21.72
N ASN A 100 4.99 14.88 -20.85
CA ASN A 100 5.59 13.58 -20.62
C ASN A 100 4.73 12.69 -19.73
N LEU A 101 4.86 11.39 -19.96
CA LEU A 101 4.20 10.35 -19.20
C LEU A 101 5.17 9.83 -18.13
N HIS A 102 4.62 9.51 -16.97
CA HIS A 102 5.34 8.83 -15.90
C HIS A 102 4.55 7.60 -15.47
N VAL A 103 5.29 6.58 -15.09
CA VAL A 103 4.77 5.27 -14.72
C VAL A 103 5.18 4.98 -13.28
N ALA A 104 4.27 4.39 -12.52
CA ALA A 104 4.57 3.78 -11.25
C ALA A 104 4.21 2.29 -11.32
N ALA A 105 5.06 1.44 -10.77
CA ALA A 105 4.88 0.00 -10.76
C ALA A 105 5.07 -0.55 -9.34
N LEU A 106 4.21 -1.51 -8.98
CA LEU A 106 4.20 -2.21 -7.71
C LEU A 106 4.78 -3.61 -7.90
N PHE A 107 5.75 -3.96 -7.07
CA PHE A 107 6.42 -5.26 -7.09
C PHE A 107 6.27 -5.97 -5.75
N ARG A 108 6.37 -7.30 -5.78
CA ARG A 108 6.36 -8.14 -4.59
C ARG A 108 7.69 -8.89 -4.48
N ASP A 109 8.37 -8.75 -3.35
CA ASP A 109 9.64 -9.41 -3.02
C ASP A 109 10.72 -9.21 -4.11
N SER A 110 11.26 -10.30 -4.64
CA SER A 110 12.23 -10.32 -5.73
C SER A 110 11.61 -10.72 -7.08
N VAL A 111 10.28 -10.79 -7.17
CA VAL A 111 9.60 -11.15 -8.43
C VAL A 111 9.96 -10.13 -9.51
N ALA A 112 10.35 -10.61 -10.69
CA ALA A 112 10.78 -9.74 -11.78
C ALA A 112 9.64 -8.87 -12.31
N ASN A 113 8.45 -9.44 -12.46
CA ASN A 113 7.27 -8.78 -13.02
C ASN A 113 6.56 -7.93 -11.98
N ALA A 114 6.14 -6.73 -12.37
CA ALA A 114 5.22 -5.94 -11.57
C ALA A 114 3.89 -6.67 -11.38
N ILE A 115 3.28 -6.52 -10.21
CA ILE A 115 1.94 -7.07 -9.91
C ILE A 115 0.82 -6.07 -10.20
N ALA A 116 1.15 -4.78 -10.26
CA ALA A 116 0.25 -3.71 -10.68
C ALA A 116 1.07 -2.51 -11.17
N ALA A 117 0.50 -1.71 -12.04
CA ALA A 117 1.11 -0.47 -12.51
C ALA A 117 0.03 0.59 -12.80
N GLY A 118 0.46 1.84 -12.82
CA GLY A 118 -0.34 2.98 -13.22
C GLY A 118 0.52 3.99 -13.95
N TRP A 119 -0.12 4.85 -14.74
CA TRP A 119 0.55 5.94 -15.43
C TRP A 119 -0.26 7.23 -15.36
N ALA A 120 0.42 8.34 -15.48
CA ALA A 120 -0.21 9.64 -15.61
C ALA A 120 0.59 10.54 -16.55
N LYS A 121 -0.05 11.60 -17.05
CA LYS A 121 0.55 12.60 -17.92
C LYS A 121 0.77 13.89 -17.16
N THR A 122 1.95 14.47 -17.32
CA THR A 122 2.25 15.81 -16.83
C THR A 122 1.58 16.84 -17.74
N ILE A 123 0.79 17.73 -17.15
CA ILE A 123 0.11 18.80 -17.89
C ILE A 123 1.03 20.02 -18.02
N SER A 124 1.80 20.32 -16.99
CA SER A 124 2.73 21.44 -16.95
C SER A 124 4.05 21.02 -16.33
N ALA A 125 5.17 21.43 -16.92
CA ALA A 125 6.50 21.09 -16.40
C ALA A 125 6.65 21.55 -14.95
N ASN A 126 7.27 20.71 -14.13
CA ASN A 126 7.53 20.94 -12.70
C ASN A 126 6.31 21.25 -11.84
N ALA A 127 5.10 21.21 -12.39
CA ALA A 127 3.89 21.34 -11.61
C ALA A 127 3.56 20.01 -10.92
N PRO A 128 3.07 20.03 -9.67
CA PRO A 128 2.51 18.85 -9.07
C PRO A 128 1.30 18.40 -9.89
N ASN A 129 1.28 17.13 -10.24
CA ASN A 129 0.13 16.50 -10.87
C ASN A 129 -0.89 16.06 -9.82
N SER A 130 -2.05 15.66 -10.27
CA SER A 130 -2.96 14.93 -9.39
C SER A 130 -2.26 13.70 -8.81
N PRO A 131 -2.53 13.34 -7.56
CA PRO A 131 -1.94 12.14 -6.98
C PRO A 131 -2.21 10.91 -7.85
N MET A 132 -1.17 10.12 -8.12
CA MET A 132 -1.31 8.81 -8.73
C MET A 132 -1.67 7.79 -7.66
N VAL A 133 -2.68 6.98 -7.91
CA VAL A 133 -3.11 5.92 -6.99
C VAL A 133 -3.00 4.57 -7.69
N ILE A 134 -2.36 3.60 -7.01
CA ILE A 134 -2.42 2.18 -7.36
C ILE A 134 -3.19 1.49 -6.24
N ASN A 135 -4.26 0.80 -6.60
CA ASN A 135 -5.04 -0.02 -5.68
C ASN A 135 -5.06 -1.45 -6.20
N PHE A 136 -4.58 -2.40 -5.40
CA PHE A 136 -4.41 -3.78 -5.81
C PHE A 136 -4.66 -4.74 -4.64
N LEU A 137 -5.33 -5.87 -4.93
CA LEU A 137 -5.56 -6.94 -3.96
C LEU A 137 -4.68 -8.14 -4.33
N ASP A 138 -3.63 -8.36 -3.54
CA ASP A 138 -2.71 -9.47 -3.72
C ASP A 138 -3.11 -10.70 -2.90
N SER A 139 -2.71 -11.87 -3.37
CA SER A 139 -2.84 -13.17 -2.69
C SER A 139 -1.45 -13.80 -2.57
N PRO A 140 -0.67 -13.45 -1.55
CA PRO A 140 0.72 -13.90 -1.44
C PRO A 140 0.87 -15.37 -1.09
N SER A 141 -0.17 -16.01 -0.57
CA SER A 141 -0.24 -17.44 -0.23
C SER A 141 0.88 -17.91 0.72
N THR A 142 1.29 -17.06 1.66
CA THR A 142 2.36 -17.34 2.63
C THR A 142 2.07 -16.69 3.97
N THR A 143 2.68 -17.23 5.03
CA THR A 143 2.76 -16.62 6.36
C THR A 143 4.15 -16.06 6.66
N SER A 144 5.07 -16.10 5.70
CA SER A 144 6.34 -15.39 5.78
C SER A 144 6.16 -13.91 5.44
N ALA A 145 7.11 -13.08 5.88
CA ALA A 145 7.09 -11.66 5.52
C ALA A 145 7.15 -11.47 4.00
N VAL A 146 6.27 -10.62 3.49
CA VAL A 146 6.17 -10.22 2.07
C VAL A 146 6.50 -8.74 1.97
N THR A 147 7.37 -8.36 1.06
CA THR A 147 7.80 -6.98 0.87
C THR A 147 7.24 -6.42 -0.43
N TYR A 148 6.48 -5.35 -0.33
CA TYR A 148 5.99 -4.60 -1.49
C TYR A 148 6.88 -3.40 -1.75
N LYS A 149 7.19 -3.14 -3.03
CA LYS A 149 8.10 -2.10 -3.50
C LYS A 149 7.44 -1.26 -4.55
N VAL A 150 7.63 0.05 -4.47
CA VAL A 150 7.12 0.99 -5.46
C VAL A 150 8.30 1.53 -6.25
N ARG A 151 8.24 1.40 -7.57
CA ARG A 151 9.20 1.97 -8.50
C ARG A 151 8.51 2.98 -9.41
N ILE A 152 9.23 4.02 -9.79
CA ILE A 152 8.74 5.04 -10.72
C ILE A 152 9.74 5.27 -11.85
N GLY A 153 9.25 5.73 -12.97
CA GLY A 153 10.08 6.11 -14.11
C GLY A 153 9.32 6.98 -15.10
N TYR A 154 10.05 7.63 -16.00
CA TYR A 154 9.43 8.28 -17.16
C TYR A 154 9.12 7.23 -18.23
N SER A 155 8.19 7.54 -19.15
CA SER A 155 7.93 6.71 -20.33
C SER A 155 8.87 7.07 -21.48
N ALA A 156 9.04 6.18 -22.45
CA ALA A 156 10.06 6.25 -23.52
C ALA A 156 9.98 7.43 -24.48
N ASN A 157 8.97 8.29 -24.41
CA ASN A 157 8.76 9.34 -25.44
C ASN A 157 9.72 10.52 -25.39
N SER A 158 10.36 10.78 -24.25
CA SER A 158 11.37 11.84 -24.09
C SER A 158 12.04 11.67 -22.72
N ALA A 159 13.36 11.70 -22.69
CA ALA A 159 14.11 11.66 -21.44
C ALA A 159 13.64 12.82 -20.53
N SER A 160 13.29 12.49 -19.30
CA SER A 160 12.78 13.44 -18.32
C SER A 160 13.02 12.95 -16.89
N THR A 161 12.90 13.87 -15.94
CA THR A 161 13.07 13.57 -14.54
C THR A 161 11.71 13.49 -13.86
N VAL A 162 11.40 12.33 -13.29
CA VAL A 162 10.21 12.11 -12.46
C VAL A 162 10.56 12.39 -11.01
N GLN A 163 9.73 13.18 -10.34
CA GLN A 163 9.97 13.64 -8.98
C GLN A 163 8.79 13.28 -8.08
N VAL A 164 9.06 12.94 -6.82
CA VAL A 164 8.05 12.62 -5.81
C VAL A 164 8.16 13.64 -4.67
N ASN A 165 7.02 14.11 -4.17
CA ASN A 165 6.89 15.09 -3.09
C ASN A 165 7.57 16.44 -3.37
N GLY A 166 7.70 16.78 -4.64
CA GLY A 166 8.29 18.04 -5.05
C GLY A 166 8.29 18.21 -6.56
N GLY A 167 8.98 19.25 -7.02
CA GLY A 167 9.16 19.59 -8.42
C GLY A 167 10.31 20.60 -8.56
N SER A 168 10.76 20.89 -9.79
CA SER A 168 11.88 21.80 -10.04
C SER A 168 13.16 21.45 -9.27
N GLY A 169 13.38 20.15 -9.00
CA GLY A 169 14.53 19.67 -8.24
C GLY A 169 14.46 19.89 -6.73
N ALA A 170 13.31 20.29 -6.18
CA ALA A 170 13.18 20.62 -4.78
C ALA A 170 11.88 20.04 -4.16
N ARG A 171 11.93 19.84 -2.84
CA ARG A 171 10.77 19.45 -2.02
C ARG A 171 9.76 20.58 -1.95
N TYR A 172 8.45 20.25 -2.01
CA TYR A 172 7.39 21.22 -1.81
C TYR A 172 6.78 21.16 -0.40
N LEU A 173 6.08 22.23 -0.01
CA LEU A 173 5.33 22.36 1.24
C LEU A 173 6.13 21.99 2.50
N GLY A 174 7.44 22.27 2.53
CA GLY A 174 8.28 22.05 3.71
C GLY A 174 8.37 20.58 4.18
N GLY A 175 7.89 19.61 3.38
CA GLY A 175 7.81 18.20 3.75
C GLY A 175 6.46 17.79 4.34
N ALA A 176 5.44 18.65 4.26
CA ALA A 176 4.07 18.26 4.56
C ALA A 176 3.42 17.43 3.42
N LEU A 177 3.93 17.57 2.18
CA LEU A 177 3.49 16.75 1.06
C LEU A 177 3.96 15.31 1.27
N ALA A 178 3.00 14.38 1.36
CA ALA A 178 3.26 12.99 1.69
C ALA A 178 2.75 12.06 0.58
N SER A 179 3.62 11.16 0.15
CA SER A 179 3.27 9.94 -0.57
C SER A 179 3.31 8.77 0.40
N GLY A 180 2.77 7.61 0.04
CA GLY A 180 2.81 6.47 0.94
C GLY A 180 2.16 5.23 0.39
N MET A 181 2.24 4.17 1.18
CA MET A 181 1.63 2.88 0.90
C MET A 181 0.94 2.34 2.15
N THR A 182 -0.31 1.95 2.00
CA THR A 182 -1.05 1.22 3.02
C THR A 182 -1.19 -0.23 2.61
N LEU A 183 -0.81 -1.14 3.49
CA LEU A 183 -1.00 -2.58 3.39
C LEU A 183 -2.04 -2.99 4.41
N MET A 184 -3.14 -3.60 3.97
CA MET A 184 -4.20 -4.09 4.84
C MET A 184 -4.38 -5.59 4.60
N GLU A 185 -4.12 -6.40 5.61
CA GLU A 185 -4.44 -7.82 5.56
C GLU A 185 -5.92 -8.03 5.75
N ILE A 186 -6.51 -8.82 4.87
CA ILE A 186 -7.93 -9.18 4.86
C ILE A 186 -8.03 -10.69 5.00
N SER A 187 -8.88 -11.16 5.91
CA SER A 187 -9.22 -12.58 6.02
C SER A 187 -9.88 -13.08 4.74
N ALA A 188 -9.59 -14.31 4.34
CA ALA A 188 -10.30 -14.99 3.26
C ALA A 188 -11.40 -15.89 3.82
#